data_de883d521a4f91eb2d40a7fdb39e8a7f
#
_entry.id   de883d521a4f91eb2d40a7fdb39e8a7f
#
_cell.length_a   1.000
_cell.length_b   1.000
_cell.length_c   1.000
_cell.angle_alpha   90.00
_cell.angle_beta   90.00
_cell.angle_gamma   90.00
#
_symmetry.space_group_name_H-M   'P 1'
#
loop_
_entity.id
_entity.type
_entity.pdbx_description
1 polymer ?
#
loop_
_entity_poly.entity_id
_entity_poly.type
_entity_poly.pdbx_seq_one_letter_code
_entity_poly.pdbx_strand_id
1 'polypeptide(L)'
;MKKLHVFGAGLSALTLAVIATSAYAALKDGTYETTAMGNNGEIVFQTTIKDGRITSVQVVNSSETPLLGQEALSELSQKIVDWQTINLDAVSGASKSSAAILQGVNGALIQAGGSAADLKSIPVFTQLQPGILPDVRTDVVVIGAGGSGMAAAIEAKNRGARVILIEKQPNVGGTTLFSTTSFTAGGSKLQMAADKPFTAEDFHRKLLAEFGEDSANLKQLADRSGPTIDWLIGLGADLTKVINDSQHVSPTGKALGTVVVPVLKKEVDRLGIDTRLQTKAENLVLSPEGKVTGVVVSSPSGRYTIHAASVILATGGFASNPDMVAKYTPQWEGYPSTASRGSTGDGLVMAQKAGAALSHMDVAGPQTVAYDTGHGAVSLTNVRYNGAIIVNRAGRRFVNELGNKNTIGLATKAQPEGVGFLIFDQTCLERGELLKKYKAQGYFVEAPTVDELASKLGIDAAGLKATLKDWAQVYATKTDKAFGRKDSIFSAINKAPFYGQKTSPANQVTFGGVTRDTEARALTAAGKPIEGLYVSGETADQFGHGVSIAITTGRIAGEYAAKHALGK
;
A
#
# COMPACT_ATOMS: atom_id res chain seq x y z
N MET A 1 51.96 -28.77 27.12
CA MET A 1 51.18 -28.84 28.38
C MET A 1 50.57 -27.45 28.63
N LYS A 2 49.29 -27.30 28.50
CA LYS A 2 48.25 -26.81 29.39
C LYS A 2 47.03 -26.52 28.57
N LYS A 3 46.02 -27.35 28.79
CA LYS A 3 44.62 -27.18 28.32
C LYS A 3 44.05 -25.93 28.99
N LEU A 4 43.39 -25.08 28.24
CA LEU A 4 42.46 -24.10 28.79
C LEU A 4 41.04 -24.45 28.35
N HIS A 5 40.18 -24.58 29.35
CA HIS A 5 38.81 -25.05 29.26
C HIS A 5 37.88 -23.98 28.67
N VAL A 6 37.07 -24.40 27.72
CA VAL A 6 35.84 -23.71 27.32
C VAL A 6 34.77 -24.08 28.33
N PHE A 7 34.34 -23.15 29.16
CA PHE A 7 33.10 -23.19 29.92
C PHE A 7 32.49 -21.78 29.90
N GLY A 8 31.26 -21.69 29.42
CA GLY A 8 30.49 -20.47 29.62
C GLY A 8 29.56 -20.05 28.50
N ALA A 9 28.72 -20.94 27.97
CA ALA A 9 27.61 -20.54 27.12
C ALA A 9 26.33 -21.39 27.29
N GLY A 10 26.21 -22.09 28.41
CA GLY A 10 25.09 -23.04 28.60
C GLY A 10 24.03 -22.64 29.63
N LEU A 11 24.16 -21.51 30.36
CA LEU A 11 23.28 -21.22 31.49
C LEU A 11 22.19 -20.18 31.23
N SER A 12 22.24 -19.41 30.15
CA SER A 12 21.24 -18.35 29.93
C SER A 12 19.97 -18.82 29.21
N ALA A 13 20.01 -19.92 28.46
CA ALA A 13 18.84 -20.45 27.74
C ALA A 13 17.87 -21.25 28.63
N LEU A 14 18.39 -21.91 29.68
CA LEU A 14 17.54 -22.71 30.60
C LEU A 14 16.74 -21.84 31.58
N THR A 15 17.23 -20.68 31.97
CA THR A 15 16.56 -19.83 32.98
C THR A 15 15.38 -19.06 32.39
N LEU A 16 15.39 -18.72 31.10
CA LEU A 16 14.25 -18.06 30.44
C LEU A 16 13.11 -19.05 30.11
N ALA A 17 13.40 -20.33 29.84
CA ALA A 17 12.38 -21.34 29.60
C ALA A 17 11.52 -21.65 30.86
N VAL A 18 12.08 -21.45 32.06
CA VAL A 18 11.39 -21.72 33.33
C VAL A 18 10.36 -20.64 33.69
N ILE A 19 10.55 -19.39 33.27
CA ILE A 19 9.61 -18.30 33.57
C ILE A 19 8.37 -18.37 32.68
N ALA A 20 8.52 -18.76 31.41
CA ALA A 20 7.39 -18.96 30.49
C ALA A 20 6.49 -20.16 30.87
N THR A 21 7.05 -21.19 31.51
CA THR A 21 6.28 -22.36 31.94
C THR A 21 5.37 -22.11 33.12
N SER A 22 5.61 -21.12 33.97
CA SER A 22 4.79 -20.85 35.16
C SER A 22 3.48 -20.10 34.84
N ALA A 23 3.42 -19.30 33.79
CA ALA A 23 2.22 -18.54 33.44
C ALA A 23 1.13 -19.42 32.77
N TYR A 24 1.52 -20.49 32.11
CA TYR A 24 0.60 -21.43 31.40
C TYR A 24 0.40 -22.78 32.11
N ALA A 25 1.02 -22.98 33.25
CA ALA A 25 0.95 -24.28 33.96
C ALA A 25 -0.47 -24.70 34.43
N ALA A 26 -1.42 -23.76 34.40
CA ALA A 26 -2.81 -23.99 34.76
C ALA A 26 -3.75 -24.22 33.55
N LEU A 27 -3.25 -24.09 32.31
CA LEU A 27 -4.09 -24.23 31.12
C LEU A 27 -4.44 -25.72 30.89
N LYS A 28 -5.71 -25.97 30.59
CA LYS A 28 -6.19 -27.32 30.25
C LYS A 28 -5.79 -27.65 28.80
N ASP A 29 -5.29 -28.89 28.63
CA ASP A 29 -5.01 -29.42 27.31
C ASP A 29 -6.28 -29.54 26.47
N GLY A 30 -6.19 -29.22 25.19
CA GLY A 30 -7.30 -29.27 24.24
C GLY A 30 -7.07 -28.44 23.01
N THR A 31 -8.01 -28.55 22.07
CA THR A 31 -8.10 -27.63 20.90
C THR A 31 -9.35 -26.79 21.08
N TYR A 32 -9.16 -25.48 21.07
CA TYR A 32 -10.19 -24.48 21.34
C TYR A 32 -10.49 -23.68 20.06
N GLU A 33 -11.77 -23.67 19.68
CA GLU A 33 -12.22 -22.88 18.55
C GLU A 33 -12.74 -21.52 19.04
N THR A 34 -12.34 -20.46 18.34
CA THR A 34 -12.72 -19.08 18.66
C THR A 34 -12.92 -18.29 17.37
N THR A 35 -13.67 -17.19 17.47
CA THR A 35 -13.87 -16.27 16.37
C THR A 35 -13.50 -14.84 16.76
N ALA A 36 -13.04 -14.06 15.79
CA ALA A 36 -12.82 -12.62 15.96
C ALA A 36 -13.00 -11.90 14.63
N MET A 37 -13.40 -10.62 14.71
CA MET A 37 -13.59 -9.78 13.51
C MET A 37 -12.25 -9.30 12.97
N GLY A 38 -11.92 -9.73 11.76
CA GLY A 38 -10.79 -9.23 10.99
C GLY A 38 -11.14 -7.99 10.16
N ASN A 39 -10.31 -7.71 9.15
CA ASN A 39 -10.55 -6.60 8.23
C ASN A 39 -11.65 -6.90 7.19
N ASN A 40 -11.76 -8.15 6.76
CA ASN A 40 -12.67 -8.57 5.68
C ASN A 40 -13.84 -9.45 6.17
N GLY A 41 -14.02 -9.58 7.47
CA GLY A 41 -15.08 -10.39 8.07
C GLY A 41 -14.60 -11.18 9.28
N GLU A 42 -15.46 -12.07 9.76
CA GLU A 42 -15.15 -12.97 10.86
C GLU A 42 -14.07 -13.99 10.45
N ILE A 43 -13.14 -14.23 11.35
CA ILE A 43 -12.06 -15.21 11.21
C ILE A 43 -12.26 -16.28 12.28
N VAL A 44 -12.16 -17.55 11.87
CA VAL A 44 -12.24 -18.70 12.77
C VAL A 44 -10.83 -19.21 13.05
N PHE A 45 -10.50 -19.35 14.33
CA PHE A 45 -9.20 -19.83 14.82
C PHE A 45 -9.37 -21.13 15.59
N GLN A 46 -8.41 -22.05 15.45
CA GLN A 46 -8.24 -23.20 16.32
C GLN A 46 -6.87 -23.12 17.00
N THR A 47 -6.88 -23.03 18.32
CA THR A 47 -5.67 -22.99 19.15
C THR A 47 -5.55 -24.30 19.93
N THR A 48 -4.45 -25.01 19.72
CA THR A 48 -4.16 -26.25 20.45
C THR A 48 -3.19 -26.00 21.59
N ILE A 49 -3.58 -26.43 22.78
CA ILE A 49 -2.78 -26.35 24.00
C ILE A 49 -2.46 -27.79 24.46
N LYS A 50 -1.20 -28.06 24.76
CA LYS A 50 -0.70 -29.32 25.27
C LYS A 50 0.41 -29.08 26.29
N ASP A 51 0.33 -29.78 27.41
CA ASP A 51 1.29 -29.65 28.53
C ASP A 51 1.47 -28.20 28.98
N GLY A 52 0.35 -27.42 29.02
CA GLY A 52 0.33 -26.02 29.38
C GLY A 52 0.98 -25.07 28.36
N ARG A 53 1.20 -25.50 27.12
CA ARG A 53 1.83 -24.71 26.05
C ARG A 53 0.95 -24.63 24.80
N ILE A 54 0.97 -23.50 24.12
CA ILE A 54 0.36 -23.37 22.80
C ILE A 54 1.25 -24.12 21.80
N THR A 55 0.72 -25.19 21.20
CA THR A 55 1.45 -26.00 20.21
C THR A 55 1.04 -25.72 18.78
N SER A 56 -0.14 -25.12 18.58
CA SER A 56 -0.60 -24.72 17.25
C SER A 56 -1.61 -23.59 17.34
N VAL A 57 -1.56 -22.66 16.38
CA VAL A 57 -2.61 -21.68 16.08
C VAL A 57 -2.92 -21.80 14.60
N GLN A 58 -4.13 -22.27 14.26
CA GLN A 58 -4.58 -22.43 12.88
C GLN A 58 -5.71 -21.48 12.56
N VAL A 59 -5.65 -20.88 11.39
CA VAL A 59 -6.75 -20.11 10.79
C VAL A 59 -7.60 -21.08 9.97
N VAL A 60 -8.79 -21.42 10.45
CA VAL A 60 -9.69 -22.41 9.81
C VAL A 60 -10.46 -21.77 8.67
N ASN A 61 -10.92 -20.52 8.86
CA ASN A 61 -11.63 -19.77 7.85
C ASN A 61 -11.25 -18.30 7.93
N SER A 62 -10.97 -17.69 6.77
CA SER A 62 -10.61 -16.27 6.67
C SER A 62 -10.86 -15.73 5.27
N SER A 63 -11.49 -14.58 5.19
CA SER A 63 -11.64 -13.79 3.95
C SER A 63 -10.61 -12.65 3.87
N GLU A 64 -9.55 -12.68 4.67
CA GLU A 64 -8.54 -11.63 4.73
C GLU A 64 -7.79 -11.44 3.40
N THR A 65 -7.31 -10.23 3.19
CA THR A 65 -6.59 -9.85 1.95
C THR A 65 -5.33 -10.70 1.81
N PRO A 66 -5.14 -11.41 0.70
CA PRO A 66 -3.90 -12.11 0.41
C PRO A 66 -2.69 -11.16 0.48
N LEU A 67 -1.52 -11.68 0.89
CA LEU A 67 -0.25 -10.95 1.01
C LEU A 67 -0.27 -9.76 1.99
N LEU A 68 -1.33 -9.59 2.76
CA LEU A 68 -1.42 -8.58 3.81
C LEU A 68 -2.06 -9.16 5.07
N GLY A 69 -3.40 -9.29 5.10
CA GLY A 69 -4.11 -9.83 6.25
C GLY A 69 -3.79 -11.31 6.48
N GLN A 70 -3.76 -12.12 5.42
CA GLN A 70 -3.41 -13.55 5.52
C GLN A 70 -1.96 -13.77 5.99
N GLU A 71 -1.02 -12.97 5.47
CA GLU A 71 0.39 -13.03 5.92
C GLU A 71 0.53 -12.63 7.39
N ALA A 72 -0.19 -11.57 7.82
CA ALA A 72 -0.20 -11.16 9.22
C ALA A 72 -0.74 -12.26 10.16
N LEU A 73 -1.80 -12.96 9.75
CA LEU A 73 -2.34 -14.10 10.49
C LEU A 73 -1.32 -15.22 10.59
N SER A 74 -0.65 -15.56 9.49
CA SER A 74 0.39 -16.61 9.44
C SER A 74 1.59 -16.25 10.32
N GLU A 75 2.12 -15.04 10.18
CA GLU A 75 3.28 -14.53 10.95
C GLU A 75 2.99 -14.55 12.45
N LEU A 76 1.82 -14.01 12.87
CA LEU A 76 1.47 -13.96 14.28
C LEU A 76 1.14 -15.35 14.84
N SER A 77 0.51 -16.24 14.06
CA SER A 77 0.31 -17.63 14.46
C SER A 77 1.62 -18.30 14.84
N GLN A 78 2.65 -18.14 14.00
CA GLN A 78 3.97 -18.72 14.26
C GLN A 78 4.65 -18.07 15.48
N LYS A 79 4.63 -16.75 15.58
CA LYS A 79 5.22 -16.01 16.72
C LYS A 79 4.57 -16.37 18.05
N ILE A 80 3.24 -16.55 18.09
CA ILE A 80 2.52 -16.95 19.29
C ILE A 80 2.99 -18.32 19.76
N VAL A 81 3.14 -19.28 18.84
CA VAL A 81 3.63 -20.62 19.15
C VAL A 81 5.10 -20.60 19.60
N ASP A 82 5.95 -19.89 18.89
CA ASP A 82 7.40 -19.84 19.18
C ASP A 82 7.71 -19.11 20.49
N TRP A 83 7.01 -18.01 20.74
CA TRP A 83 7.29 -17.11 21.86
C TRP A 83 6.35 -17.30 23.06
N GLN A 84 5.31 -18.11 22.90
CA GLN A 84 4.35 -18.40 23.96
C GLN A 84 3.73 -17.14 24.59
N THR A 85 3.39 -16.15 23.76
CA THR A 85 2.82 -14.86 24.21
C THR A 85 1.83 -14.33 23.18
N ILE A 86 0.81 -13.61 23.67
CA ILE A 86 -0.11 -12.78 22.85
C ILE A 86 0.17 -11.28 22.99
N ASN A 87 1.21 -10.91 23.74
CA ASN A 87 1.67 -9.51 23.84
C ASN A 87 2.59 -9.20 22.66
N LEU A 88 2.02 -9.11 21.48
CA LEU A 88 2.71 -8.89 20.21
C LEU A 88 2.21 -7.63 19.54
N ASP A 89 3.12 -6.93 18.86
CA ASP A 89 2.76 -5.79 18.04
C ASP A 89 1.97 -6.22 16.80
N ALA A 90 1.07 -5.36 16.36
CA ALA A 90 0.35 -5.57 15.11
C ALA A 90 1.29 -5.50 13.91
N VAL A 91 1.09 -6.39 12.94
CA VAL A 91 1.78 -6.36 11.66
C VAL A 91 1.40 -5.08 10.90
N SER A 92 2.41 -4.37 10.43
CA SER A 92 2.22 -3.09 9.74
C SER A 92 1.30 -3.24 8.52
N GLY A 93 0.26 -2.39 8.44
CA GLY A 93 -0.73 -2.44 7.37
C GLY A 93 -1.87 -3.45 7.57
N ALA A 94 -1.76 -4.37 8.55
CA ALA A 94 -2.76 -5.41 8.84
C ALA A 94 -3.28 -5.35 10.27
N SER A 95 -3.46 -4.17 10.85
CA SER A 95 -3.77 -3.98 12.27
C SER A 95 -5.05 -4.68 12.73
N LYS A 96 -6.12 -4.70 11.90
CA LYS A 96 -7.38 -5.39 12.24
C LYS A 96 -7.22 -6.91 12.22
N SER A 97 -6.53 -7.47 11.20
CA SER A 97 -6.23 -8.90 11.14
C SER A 97 -5.33 -9.34 12.29
N SER A 98 -4.35 -8.50 12.64
CA SER A 98 -3.48 -8.72 13.82
C SER A 98 -4.26 -8.70 15.14
N ALA A 99 -5.14 -7.73 15.32
CA ALA A 99 -6.00 -7.68 16.51
C ALA A 99 -6.92 -8.90 16.59
N ALA A 100 -7.46 -9.36 15.46
CA ALA A 100 -8.34 -10.53 15.42
C ALA A 100 -7.64 -11.80 15.90
N ILE A 101 -6.42 -12.10 15.43
CA ILE A 101 -5.71 -13.31 15.88
C ILE A 101 -5.32 -13.22 17.35
N LEU A 102 -4.84 -12.07 17.83
CA LEU A 102 -4.52 -11.89 19.24
C LEU A 102 -5.76 -12.04 20.12
N GLN A 103 -6.91 -11.53 19.69
CA GLN A 103 -8.20 -11.69 20.37
C GLN A 103 -8.69 -13.13 20.33
N GLY A 104 -8.60 -13.80 19.17
CA GLY A 104 -9.00 -15.19 19.01
C GLY A 104 -8.19 -16.13 19.92
N VAL A 105 -6.87 -16.01 19.92
CA VAL A 105 -6.00 -16.82 20.80
C VAL A 105 -6.24 -16.50 22.27
N ASN A 106 -6.43 -15.21 22.63
CA ASN A 106 -6.80 -14.84 23.99
C ASN A 106 -8.11 -15.53 24.44
N GLY A 107 -9.12 -15.57 23.57
CA GLY A 107 -10.36 -16.30 23.82
C GLY A 107 -10.14 -17.79 24.08
N ALA A 108 -9.27 -18.45 23.31
CA ALA A 108 -8.90 -19.85 23.49
C ALA A 108 -8.18 -20.09 24.84
N LEU A 109 -7.26 -19.19 25.20
CA LEU A 109 -6.57 -19.28 26.49
C LEU A 109 -7.52 -19.13 27.68
N ILE A 110 -8.53 -18.24 27.59
CA ILE A 110 -9.58 -18.09 28.60
C ILE A 110 -10.43 -19.35 28.69
N GLN A 111 -10.82 -19.97 27.57
CA GLN A 111 -11.54 -21.24 27.56
C GLN A 111 -10.73 -22.38 28.19
N ALA A 112 -9.40 -22.33 28.04
CA ALA A 112 -8.49 -23.31 28.67
C ALA A 112 -8.27 -23.05 30.18
N GLY A 113 -8.89 -22.03 30.77
CA GLY A 113 -8.80 -21.70 32.19
C GLY A 113 -7.77 -20.65 32.57
N GLY A 114 -7.16 -19.97 31.59
CA GLY A 114 -6.25 -18.85 31.81
C GLY A 114 -6.99 -17.55 32.16
N SER A 115 -6.31 -16.62 32.82
CA SER A 115 -6.83 -15.27 33.04
C SER A 115 -6.27 -14.31 32.00
N ALA A 116 -7.12 -13.36 31.52
CA ALA A 116 -6.71 -12.33 30.55
C ALA A 116 -5.61 -11.41 31.11
N ALA A 117 -5.54 -11.23 32.42
CA ALA A 117 -4.53 -10.40 33.08
C ALA A 117 -3.16 -11.08 33.08
N ASP A 118 -3.11 -12.38 33.35
CA ASP A 118 -1.85 -13.16 33.38
C ASP A 118 -1.21 -13.24 32.02
N LEU A 119 -2.02 -13.32 30.96
CA LEU A 119 -1.55 -13.47 29.57
C LEU A 119 -0.99 -12.17 28.99
N LYS A 120 -1.47 -11.00 29.45
CA LYS A 120 -0.93 -9.69 29.06
C LYS A 120 0.37 -9.33 29.79
N SER A 121 0.64 -9.99 30.91
CA SER A 121 1.84 -9.74 31.73
C SER A 121 3.10 -10.47 31.24
N ILE A 122 2.97 -11.38 30.27
CA ILE A 122 4.13 -12.06 29.69
C ILE A 122 4.94 -11.03 28.88
N PRO A 123 6.20 -10.77 29.27
CA PRO A 123 6.99 -9.74 28.61
C PRO A 123 7.15 -10.04 27.11
N VAL A 124 7.06 -9.00 26.31
CA VAL A 124 7.50 -9.07 24.91
C VAL A 124 8.97 -9.54 24.92
N PHE A 125 9.25 -10.58 24.15
CA PHE A 125 10.63 -11.05 23.99
C PHE A 125 11.44 -9.92 23.35
N THR A 126 12.24 -9.20 24.13
CA THR A 126 13.18 -8.22 23.61
C THR A 126 14.18 -8.98 22.74
N GLN A 127 14.09 -8.78 21.43
CA GLN A 127 15.07 -9.36 20.51
C GLN A 127 16.48 -9.01 20.98
N LEU A 128 17.35 -10.00 21.05
CA LEU A 128 18.79 -9.78 21.18
C LEU A 128 19.21 -8.68 20.20
N GLN A 129 20.06 -7.75 20.64
CA GLN A 129 20.58 -6.69 19.77
C GLN A 129 21.10 -7.34 18.47
N PRO A 130 20.60 -6.90 17.31
CA PRO A 130 20.97 -7.53 16.04
C PRO A 130 22.49 -7.47 15.85
N GLY A 131 23.11 -8.62 15.66
CA GLY A 131 24.54 -8.71 15.42
C GLY A 131 24.96 -8.18 14.04
N ILE A 132 26.27 -8.14 13.80
CA ILE A 132 26.81 -7.92 12.46
C ILE A 132 26.80 -9.27 11.74
N LEU A 133 26.12 -9.36 10.60
CA LEU A 133 26.09 -10.54 9.75
C LEU A 133 27.16 -10.43 8.65
N PRO A 134 27.57 -11.55 8.04
CA PRO A 134 28.45 -11.54 6.88
C PRO A 134 27.82 -10.78 5.71
N ASP A 135 28.64 -10.00 5.02
CA ASP A 135 28.24 -9.32 3.79
C ASP A 135 27.90 -10.31 2.68
N VAL A 136 27.01 -9.90 1.79
CA VAL A 136 26.58 -10.69 0.63
C VAL A 136 26.87 -9.95 -0.68
N ARG A 137 26.93 -10.68 -1.80
CA ARG A 137 27.19 -10.13 -3.13
C ARG A 137 26.14 -10.59 -4.13
N THR A 138 25.69 -9.65 -4.95
CA THR A 138 24.77 -9.90 -6.06
C THR A 138 25.16 -9.01 -7.25
N ASP A 139 24.47 -9.16 -8.39
CA ASP A 139 24.68 -8.29 -9.56
C ASP A 139 23.81 -7.03 -9.41
N VAL A 140 22.55 -7.22 -9.03
CA VAL A 140 21.56 -6.15 -8.83
C VAL A 140 20.90 -6.30 -7.46
N VAL A 141 20.85 -5.22 -6.67
CA VAL A 141 19.97 -5.15 -5.50
C VAL A 141 18.83 -4.18 -5.77
N VAL A 142 17.61 -4.61 -5.47
CA VAL A 142 16.39 -3.79 -5.60
C VAL A 142 15.88 -3.47 -4.20
N ILE A 143 15.69 -2.19 -3.90
CA ILE A 143 15.25 -1.69 -2.60
C ILE A 143 13.78 -1.27 -2.69
N GLY A 144 12.91 -2.01 -2.02
CA GLY A 144 11.45 -1.88 -2.00
C GLY A 144 10.77 -2.94 -2.87
N ALA A 145 9.88 -3.74 -2.27
CA ALA A 145 9.09 -4.79 -2.94
C ALA A 145 7.65 -4.34 -3.25
N GLY A 146 7.45 -3.07 -3.61
CA GLY A 146 6.24 -2.57 -4.24
C GLY A 146 6.12 -3.04 -5.70
N GLY A 147 5.07 -2.59 -6.39
CA GLY A 147 4.87 -2.96 -7.82
C GLY A 147 6.06 -2.63 -8.70
N SER A 148 6.70 -1.47 -8.48
CA SER A 148 7.90 -1.05 -9.22
C SER A 148 9.09 -1.96 -8.96
N GLY A 149 9.39 -2.25 -7.68
CA GLY A 149 10.55 -3.05 -7.32
C GLY A 149 10.42 -4.51 -7.74
N MET A 150 9.25 -5.12 -7.59
CA MET A 150 9.01 -6.48 -8.10
C MET A 150 9.17 -6.55 -9.62
N ALA A 151 8.63 -5.56 -10.35
CA ALA A 151 8.79 -5.50 -11.81
C ALA A 151 10.25 -5.32 -12.22
N ALA A 152 11.01 -4.48 -11.49
CA ALA A 152 12.45 -4.29 -11.71
C ALA A 152 13.25 -5.58 -11.45
N ALA A 153 12.95 -6.26 -10.34
CA ALA A 153 13.63 -7.51 -9.98
C ALA A 153 13.36 -8.62 -10.99
N ILE A 154 12.12 -8.77 -11.45
CA ILE A 154 11.72 -9.74 -12.48
C ILE A 154 12.47 -9.45 -13.81
N GLU A 155 12.45 -8.17 -14.25
CA GLU A 155 13.09 -7.78 -15.51
C GLU A 155 14.60 -8.01 -15.45
N ALA A 156 15.26 -7.63 -14.35
CA ALA A 156 16.69 -7.86 -14.16
C ALA A 156 17.04 -9.35 -14.14
N LYS A 157 16.23 -10.16 -13.46
CA LYS A 157 16.41 -11.63 -13.42
C LYS A 157 16.27 -12.28 -14.78
N ASN A 158 15.25 -11.87 -15.56
CA ASN A 158 15.01 -12.36 -16.92
C ASN A 158 16.15 -12.02 -17.88
N ARG A 159 16.96 -10.99 -17.57
CA ARG A 159 18.17 -10.64 -18.32
C ARG A 159 19.43 -11.38 -17.88
N GLY A 160 19.28 -12.27 -16.88
CA GLY A 160 20.35 -13.15 -16.40
C GLY A 160 21.13 -12.63 -15.20
N ALA A 161 20.72 -11.50 -14.59
CA ALA A 161 21.35 -11.00 -13.38
C ALA A 161 20.98 -11.84 -12.16
N ARG A 162 21.91 -11.95 -11.20
CA ARG A 162 21.59 -12.37 -9.84
C ARG A 162 20.96 -11.18 -9.13
N VAL A 163 19.80 -11.38 -8.50
CA VAL A 163 19.01 -10.30 -7.91
C VAL A 163 18.70 -10.60 -6.46
N ILE A 164 18.89 -9.60 -5.60
CA ILE A 164 18.35 -9.57 -4.24
C ILE A 164 17.30 -8.46 -4.20
N LEU A 165 16.08 -8.79 -3.75
CA LEU A 165 14.98 -7.85 -3.53
C LEU A 165 14.78 -7.68 -2.02
N ILE A 166 14.89 -6.47 -1.51
CA ILE A 166 14.68 -6.18 -0.09
C ILE A 166 13.46 -5.31 0.15
N GLU A 167 12.76 -5.57 1.24
CA GLU A 167 11.59 -4.81 1.69
C GLU A 167 11.65 -4.61 3.21
N LYS A 168 11.43 -3.37 3.66
CA LYS A 168 11.45 -3.07 5.10
C LYS A 168 10.18 -3.52 5.85
N GLN A 169 9.07 -3.65 5.12
CA GLN A 169 7.82 -4.15 5.65
C GLN A 169 7.82 -5.69 5.71
N PRO A 170 6.97 -6.30 6.52
CA PRO A 170 6.84 -7.77 6.60
C PRO A 170 6.15 -8.37 5.37
N ASN A 171 5.63 -7.57 4.46
CA ASN A 171 4.89 -8.00 3.28
C ASN A 171 5.30 -7.21 2.03
N VAL A 172 5.11 -7.81 0.86
CA VAL A 172 5.30 -7.16 -0.44
C VAL A 172 4.07 -6.35 -0.87
N GLY A 173 4.20 -5.56 -1.91
CA GLY A 173 3.11 -4.87 -2.59
C GLY A 173 3.13 -3.35 -2.41
N GLY A 174 3.63 -2.84 -1.29
CA GLY A 174 3.69 -1.40 -1.03
C GLY A 174 2.35 -0.69 -1.28
N THR A 175 2.37 0.56 -1.72
CA THR A 175 1.15 1.32 -2.06
C THR A 175 0.38 0.73 -3.25
N THR A 176 1.04 -0.05 -4.12
CA THR A 176 0.39 -0.74 -5.26
C THR A 176 -0.75 -1.66 -4.78
N LEU A 177 -0.59 -2.34 -3.64
CA LEU A 177 -1.59 -3.25 -3.09
C LEU A 177 -2.93 -2.56 -2.78
N PHE A 178 -2.89 -1.28 -2.42
CA PHE A 178 -4.08 -0.49 -2.07
C PHE A 178 -4.76 0.19 -3.27
N SER A 179 -4.25 -0.02 -4.49
CA SER A 179 -4.84 0.55 -5.70
C SER A 179 -6.16 -0.12 -6.07
N THR A 180 -7.20 0.69 -6.26
CA THR A 180 -8.57 0.23 -6.54
C THR A 180 -9.04 0.52 -7.96
N THR A 181 -8.26 1.25 -8.77
CA THR A 181 -8.71 1.77 -10.06
C THR A 181 -8.24 0.91 -11.24
N SER A 182 -7.53 1.49 -12.18
CA SER A 182 -7.16 0.86 -13.47
C SER A 182 -5.66 0.93 -13.71
N PHE A 183 -5.18 0.07 -14.58
CA PHE A 183 -3.86 0.21 -15.21
C PHE A 183 -4.02 1.03 -16.48
N THR A 184 -3.40 2.22 -16.57
CA THR A 184 -3.49 3.08 -17.74
C THR A 184 -2.35 2.79 -18.73
N ALA A 185 -2.67 2.65 -20.01
CA ALA A 185 -1.69 2.37 -21.05
C ALA A 185 -2.17 2.85 -22.43
N GLY A 186 -1.27 2.92 -23.37
CA GLY A 186 -1.55 3.06 -24.80
C GLY A 186 -0.77 2.02 -25.62
N GLY A 187 -1.36 1.54 -26.71
CA GLY A 187 -0.71 0.61 -27.64
C GLY A 187 -0.62 -0.84 -27.14
N SER A 188 -1.47 -1.26 -26.19
CA SER A 188 -1.59 -2.67 -25.82
C SER A 188 -2.24 -3.48 -26.96
N LYS A 189 -2.04 -4.79 -26.96
CA LYS A 189 -2.67 -5.69 -27.96
C LYS A 189 -4.19 -5.55 -27.96
N LEU A 190 -4.82 -5.41 -26.78
CA LEU A 190 -6.26 -5.23 -26.68
C LEU A 190 -6.71 -3.88 -27.26
N GLN A 191 -5.96 -2.81 -27.02
CA GLN A 191 -6.25 -1.49 -27.56
C GLN A 191 -6.06 -1.43 -29.08
N MET A 192 -5.00 -2.08 -29.59
CA MET A 192 -4.72 -2.13 -31.03
C MET A 192 -5.71 -3.02 -31.81
N ALA A 193 -6.37 -3.96 -31.14
CA ALA A 193 -7.41 -4.81 -31.74
C ALA A 193 -8.81 -4.20 -31.70
N ALA A 194 -9.01 -3.04 -31.08
CA ALA A 194 -10.29 -2.36 -31.01
C ALA A 194 -10.64 -1.67 -32.36
N ASP A 195 -11.92 -1.44 -32.63
CA ASP A 195 -12.39 -0.72 -33.83
C ASP A 195 -11.78 0.68 -33.97
N LYS A 196 -11.49 1.31 -32.83
CA LYS A 196 -10.75 2.58 -32.73
C LYS A 196 -9.51 2.32 -31.87
N PRO A 197 -8.37 2.02 -32.48
CA PRO A 197 -7.13 1.79 -31.73
C PRO A 197 -6.73 3.01 -30.91
N PHE A 198 -6.29 2.77 -29.68
CA PHE A 198 -5.69 3.78 -28.82
C PHE A 198 -4.18 3.50 -28.71
N THR A 199 -3.39 4.30 -29.42
CA THR A 199 -1.97 4.09 -29.60
C THR A 199 -1.12 4.60 -28.43
N ALA A 200 0.17 4.26 -28.40
CA ALA A 200 1.14 4.87 -27.48
C ALA A 200 1.24 6.39 -27.67
N GLU A 201 1.11 6.88 -28.92
CA GLU A 201 1.11 8.31 -29.23
C GLU A 201 -0.15 9.02 -28.68
N ASP A 202 -1.33 8.36 -28.76
CA ASP A 202 -2.54 8.87 -28.14
C ASP A 202 -2.39 8.96 -26.62
N PHE A 203 -1.74 7.97 -26.02
CA PHE A 203 -1.46 7.98 -24.59
C PHE A 203 -0.44 9.07 -24.22
N HIS A 204 0.62 9.27 -25.02
CA HIS A 204 1.57 10.35 -24.83
C HIS A 204 0.87 11.73 -24.87
N ARG A 205 0.01 11.98 -25.87
CA ARG A 205 -0.78 13.21 -25.93
C ARG A 205 -1.69 13.42 -24.71
N LYS A 206 -2.28 12.32 -24.20
CA LYS A 206 -3.10 12.35 -22.99
C LYS A 206 -2.26 12.74 -21.76
N LEU A 207 -1.10 12.13 -21.58
CA LEU A 207 -0.18 12.44 -20.47
C LEU A 207 0.32 13.89 -20.57
N LEU A 208 0.68 14.35 -21.77
CA LEU A 208 1.11 15.72 -21.99
C LEU A 208 0.01 16.74 -21.64
N ALA A 209 -1.24 16.46 -22.01
CA ALA A 209 -2.38 17.29 -21.63
C ALA A 209 -2.66 17.32 -20.13
N GLU A 210 -2.35 16.23 -19.43
CA GLU A 210 -2.55 16.12 -17.97
C GLU A 210 -1.42 16.79 -17.17
N PHE A 211 -0.17 16.64 -17.60
CA PHE A 211 1.01 17.07 -16.84
C PHE A 211 1.72 18.31 -17.41
N GLY A 212 1.44 18.70 -18.65
CA GLY A 212 1.86 19.98 -19.23
C GLY A 212 3.32 20.07 -19.64
N GLU A 213 4.14 19.03 -19.42
CA GLU A 213 5.57 19.04 -19.72
C GLU A 213 5.95 17.85 -20.59
N ASP A 214 6.46 18.12 -21.80
CA ASP A 214 6.96 17.08 -22.69
C ASP A 214 8.42 16.74 -22.35
N SER A 215 8.67 15.44 -22.18
CA SER A 215 10.01 14.94 -21.88
C SER A 215 10.24 13.57 -22.52
N ALA A 216 11.51 13.24 -22.74
CA ALA A 216 11.90 11.92 -23.23
C ALA A 216 11.42 10.79 -22.29
N ASN A 217 11.39 11.05 -20.98
CA ASN A 217 10.86 10.12 -19.99
C ASN A 217 9.35 9.90 -20.14
N LEU A 218 8.58 10.98 -20.40
CA LEU A 218 7.13 10.90 -20.61
C LEU A 218 6.80 10.10 -21.88
N LYS A 219 7.53 10.37 -22.96
CA LYS A 219 7.37 9.61 -24.21
C LYS A 219 7.74 8.14 -24.03
N GLN A 220 8.86 7.85 -23.38
CA GLN A 220 9.28 6.47 -23.08
C GLN A 220 8.23 5.74 -22.25
N LEU A 221 7.63 6.41 -21.25
CA LEU A 221 6.55 5.85 -20.44
C LEU A 221 5.36 5.44 -21.31
N ALA A 222 4.93 6.33 -22.21
CA ALA A 222 3.84 6.04 -23.14
C ALA A 222 4.15 4.83 -24.03
N ASP A 223 5.33 4.82 -24.66
CA ASP A 223 5.77 3.77 -25.57
C ASP A 223 5.90 2.39 -24.86
N ARG A 224 6.27 2.38 -23.59
CA ARG A 224 6.50 1.15 -22.81
C ARG A 224 5.25 0.67 -22.05
N SER A 225 4.20 1.48 -21.92
CA SER A 225 3.00 1.16 -21.13
C SER A 225 2.18 0.00 -21.71
N GLY A 226 1.94 0.01 -23.03
CA GLY A 226 1.23 -1.07 -23.74
C GLY A 226 1.95 -2.42 -23.64
N PRO A 227 3.25 -2.52 -23.99
CA PRO A 227 4.03 -3.74 -23.75
C PRO A 227 4.07 -4.18 -22.28
N THR A 228 3.94 -3.25 -21.32
CA THR A 228 3.93 -3.60 -19.89
C THR A 228 2.60 -4.23 -19.45
N ILE A 229 1.46 -3.70 -19.88
CA ILE A 229 0.17 -4.34 -19.57
C ILE A 229 0.04 -5.69 -20.28
N ASP A 230 0.51 -5.83 -21.53
CA ASP A 230 0.51 -7.11 -22.24
C ASP A 230 1.36 -8.16 -21.50
N TRP A 231 2.49 -7.74 -20.94
CA TRP A 231 3.33 -8.60 -20.10
C TRP A 231 2.61 -9.03 -18.82
N LEU A 232 1.93 -8.12 -18.10
CA LEU A 232 1.16 -8.46 -16.91
C LEU A 232 0.03 -9.45 -17.22
N ILE A 233 -0.69 -9.24 -18.31
CA ILE A 233 -1.74 -10.16 -18.79
C ILE A 233 -1.12 -11.53 -19.11
N GLY A 234 0.03 -11.54 -19.75
CA GLY A 234 0.79 -12.76 -20.04
C GLY A 234 1.24 -13.53 -18.78
N LEU A 235 1.47 -12.84 -17.67
CA LEU A 235 1.74 -13.45 -16.37
C LEU A 235 0.46 -13.94 -15.66
N GLY A 236 -0.72 -13.63 -16.18
CA GLY A 236 -2.02 -14.05 -15.65
C GLY A 236 -2.79 -12.95 -14.92
N ALA A 237 -2.43 -11.68 -15.09
CA ALA A 237 -3.23 -10.58 -14.55
C ALA A 237 -4.57 -10.46 -15.31
N ASP A 238 -5.68 -10.54 -14.58
CA ASP A 238 -7.04 -10.39 -15.10
C ASP A 238 -7.38 -8.91 -15.33
N LEU A 239 -6.73 -8.30 -16.36
CA LEU A 239 -6.89 -6.89 -16.75
C LEU A 239 -7.32 -6.78 -18.22
N THR A 240 -8.21 -7.67 -18.64
CA THR A 240 -8.57 -7.88 -20.05
C THR A 240 -9.70 -7.00 -20.56
N LYS A 241 -10.31 -6.18 -19.73
CA LYS A 241 -11.34 -5.21 -20.12
C LYS A 241 -10.75 -3.81 -20.23
N VAL A 242 -10.92 -3.17 -21.41
CA VAL A 242 -10.53 -1.76 -21.61
C VAL A 242 -11.75 -0.87 -21.48
N ILE A 243 -11.61 0.23 -20.73
CA ILE A 243 -12.60 1.30 -20.59
C ILE A 243 -11.94 2.66 -20.82
N ASN A 244 -12.70 3.65 -21.26
CA ASN A 244 -12.18 5.02 -21.49
C ASN A 244 -10.88 5.03 -22.32
N ASP A 245 -10.80 4.19 -23.33
CA ASP A 245 -9.71 3.99 -24.28
C ASP A 245 -8.35 3.56 -23.67
N SER A 246 -7.98 4.12 -22.52
CA SER A 246 -6.65 3.95 -21.90
C SER A 246 -6.62 3.07 -20.66
N GLN A 247 -7.76 2.64 -20.13
CA GLN A 247 -7.84 2.03 -18.79
C GLN A 247 -8.12 0.53 -18.87
N HIS A 248 -7.14 -0.29 -18.46
CA HIS A 248 -7.31 -1.73 -18.28
C HIS A 248 -7.81 -2.03 -16.88
N VAL A 249 -8.91 -2.77 -16.78
CA VAL A 249 -9.57 -3.16 -15.53
C VAL A 249 -9.90 -4.65 -15.53
N SER A 250 -10.10 -5.21 -14.34
CA SER A 250 -10.62 -6.57 -14.23
C SER A 250 -12.07 -6.61 -14.71
N PRO A 251 -12.43 -7.54 -15.61
CA PRO A 251 -13.82 -7.74 -16.05
C PRO A 251 -14.73 -8.16 -14.90
N THR A 252 -14.16 -8.74 -13.82
CA THR A 252 -14.90 -9.17 -12.63
C THR A 252 -14.96 -8.10 -11.54
N GLY A 253 -14.46 -6.88 -11.81
CA GLY A 253 -14.52 -5.75 -10.87
C GLY A 253 -13.55 -5.83 -9.69
N LYS A 254 -12.55 -6.70 -9.73
CA LYS A 254 -11.51 -6.76 -8.70
C LYS A 254 -10.67 -5.48 -8.68
N ALA A 255 -10.26 -5.06 -7.49
CA ALA A 255 -9.36 -3.93 -7.32
C ALA A 255 -7.99 -4.21 -7.96
N LEU A 256 -7.40 -3.21 -8.62
CA LEU A 256 -6.18 -3.35 -9.39
C LEU A 256 -5.03 -3.98 -8.58
N GLY A 257 -4.80 -3.48 -7.36
CA GLY A 257 -3.71 -3.99 -6.51
C GLY A 257 -3.87 -5.47 -6.17
N THR A 258 -5.11 -5.93 -5.96
CA THR A 258 -5.40 -7.35 -5.66
C THR A 258 -5.27 -8.27 -6.88
N VAL A 259 -5.20 -7.72 -8.08
CA VAL A 259 -4.90 -8.47 -9.31
C VAL A 259 -3.40 -8.49 -9.58
N VAL A 260 -2.74 -7.33 -9.49
CA VAL A 260 -1.37 -7.15 -9.96
C VAL A 260 -0.34 -7.69 -8.96
N VAL A 261 -0.50 -7.38 -7.66
CA VAL A 261 0.51 -7.76 -6.65
C VAL A 261 0.68 -9.28 -6.51
N PRO A 262 -0.39 -10.09 -6.44
CA PRO A 262 -0.24 -11.55 -6.41
C PRO A 262 0.43 -12.13 -7.64
N VAL A 263 0.17 -11.57 -8.82
CA VAL A 263 0.78 -12.01 -10.07
C VAL A 263 2.28 -11.72 -10.08
N LEU A 264 2.69 -10.51 -9.68
CA LEU A 264 4.10 -10.15 -9.58
C LEU A 264 4.83 -10.98 -8.51
N LYS A 265 4.22 -11.18 -7.34
CA LYS A 265 4.80 -12.02 -6.28
C LYS A 265 4.99 -13.45 -6.75
N LYS A 266 3.99 -14.04 -7.40
CA LYS A 266 4.08 -15.39 -7.97
C LYS A 266 5.24 -15.51 -8.96
N GLU A 267 5.47 -14.49 -9.79
CA GLU A 267 6.56 -14.49 -10.75
C GLU A 267 7.93 -14.31 -10.07
N VAL A 268 8.03 -13.45 -9.05
CA VAL A 268 9.23 -13.32 -8.20
C VAL A 268 9.62 -14.68 -7.60
N ASP A 269 8.64 -15.42 -7.06
CA ASP A 269 8.85 -16.74 -6.47
C ASP A 269 9.25 -17.78 -7.52
N ARG A 270 8.55 -17.80 -8.66
CA ARG A 270 8.85 -18.72 -9.78
C ARG A 270 10.27 -18.57 -10.30
N LEU A 271 10.77 -17.34 -10.32
CA LEU A 271 12.15 -17.03 -10.76
C LEU A 271 13.20 -17.27 -9.67
N GLY A 272 12.79 -17.63 -8.45
CA GLY A 272 13.70 -17.83 -7.33
C GLY A 272 14.51 -16.58 -6.98
N ILE A 273 13.86 -15.40 -7.01
CA ILE A 273 14.51 -14.14 -6.59
C ILE A 273 14.66 -14.13 -5.07
N ASP A 274 15.89 -13.96 -4.56
CA ASP A 274 16.17 -13.81 -3.12
C ASP A 274 15.44 -12.57 -2.59
N THR A 275 14.29 -12.80 -1.94
CA THR A 275 13.43 -11.75 -1.40
C THR A 275 13.55 -11.70 0.10
N ARG A 276 14.00 -10.57 0.64
CA ARG A 276 14.26 -10.38 2.07
C ARG A 276 13.31 -9.33 2.62
N LEU A 277 12.28 -9.79 3.32
CA LEU A 277 11.33 -8.94 4.05
C LEU A 277 11.93 -8.47 5.36
N GLN A 278 11.30 -7.48 6.01
CA GLN A 278 11.78 -6.86 7.25
C GLN A 278 13.27 -6.46 7.17
N THR A 279 13.73 -6.14 5.96
CA THR A 279 15.12 -5.76 5.67
C THR A 279 15.15 -4.33 5.18
N LYS A 280 15.55 -3.42 6.07
CA LYS A 280 15.60 -1.97 5.84
C LYS A 280 16.93 -1.56 5.24
N ALA A 281 16.89 -0.86 4.09
CA ALA A 281 18.05 -0.15 3.58
C ALA A 281 18.33 1.09 4.44
N GLU A 282 19.58 1.25 4.90
CA GLU A 282 19.99 2.36 5.73
C GLU A 282 20.79 3.42 4.98
N ASN A 283 21.80 2.98 4.23
CA ASN A 283 22.68 3.86 3.47
C ASN A 283 23.21 3.16 2.22
N LEU A 284 23.39 3.92 1.15
CA LEU A 284 24.13 3.45 -0.03
C LEU A 284 25.63 3.37 0.29
N VAL A 285 26.30 2.40 -0.32
CA VAL A 285 27.75 2.26 -0.25
C VAL A 285 28.36 2.93 -1.48
N LEU A 286 29.23 3.89 -1.26
CA LEU A 286 29.90 4.64 -2.30
C LEU A 286 31.38 4.25 -2.38
N SER A 287 31.92 4.14 -3.61
CA SER A 287 33.37 4.08 -3.82
C SER A 287 33.99 5.46 -3.63
N PRO A 288 35.33 5.56 -3.53
CA PRO A 288 36.02 6.86 -3.48
C PRO A 288 35.70 7.80 -4.66
N GLU A 289 35.38 7.23 -5.81
CA GLU A 289 35.01 7.94 -7.04
C GLU A 289 33.52 8.34 -7.09
N GLY A 290 32.74 8.02 -6.04
CA GLY A 290 31.33 8.35 -5.94
C GLY A 290 30.37 7.36 -6.63
N LYS A 291 30.84 6.20 -7.07
CA LYS A 291 30.01 5.14 -7.63
C LYS A 291 29.23 4.44 -6.51
N VAL A 292 27.97 4.09 -6.77
CA VAL A 292 27.19 3.24 -5.87
C VAL A 292 27.59 1.78 -6.09
N THR A 293 28.03 1.11 -5.02
CA THR A 293 28.57 -0.26 -5.05
C THR A 293 27.83 -1.22 -4.12
N GLY A 294 26.71 -0.77 -3.54
CA GLY A 294 25.91 -1.60 -2.64
C GLY A 294 25.04 -0.79 -1.69
N VAL A 295 24.50 -1.47 -0.70
CA VAL A 295 23.64 -0.90 0.34
C VAL A 295 23.90 -1.57 1.68
N VAL A 296 23.95 -0.77 2.74
CA VAL A 296 23.95 -1.25 4.13
C VAL A 296 22.50 -1.48 4.55
N VAL A 297 22.22 -2.64 5.11
CA VAL A 297 20.87 -3.04 5.52
C VAL A 297 20.83 -3.51 6.97
N SER A 298 19.65 -3.35 7.59
CA SER A 298 19.32 -3.94 8.89
C SER A 298 18.11 -4.85 8.77
N SER A 299 18.14 -5.96 9.48
CA SER A 299 17.06 -6.93 9.58
C SER A 299 16.90 -7.38 11.04
N PRO A 300 15.83 -8.10 11.40
CA PRO A 300 15.70 -8.70 12.72
C PRO A 300 16.90 -9.59 13.11
N SER A 301 17.53 -10.22 12.12
CA SER A 301 18.69 -11.11 12.35
C SER A 301 20.01 -10.38 12.49
N GLY A 302 20.13 -9.14 12.00
CA GLY A 302 21.35 -8.36 12.08
C GLY A 302 21.56 -7.36 10.96
N ARG A 303 22.70 -6.67 11.02
CA ARG A 303 23.13 -5.66 10.07
C ARG A 303 24.23 -6.20 9.18
N TYR A 304 24.19 -5.93 7.88
CA TYR A 304 25.17 -6.38 6.89
C TYR A 304 25.15 -5.48 5.65
N THR A 305 26.10 -5.69 4.75
CA THR A 305 26.19 -5.01 3.47
C THR A 305 25.80 -5.95 2.34
N ILE A 306 24.97 -5.47 1.41
CA ILE A 306 24.74 -6.10 0.12
C ILE A 306 25.57 -5.35 -0.92
N HIS A 307 26.68 -5.95 -1.37
CA HIS A 307 27.48 -5.42 -2.47
C HIS A 307 26.83 -5.77 -3.81
N ALA A 308 26.68 -4.78 -4.68
CA ALA A 308 26.08 -4.96 -6.01
C ALA A 308 26.68 -3.98 -7.02
N ALA A 309 26.79 -4.38 -8.27
CA ALA A 309 27.19 -3.50 -9.36
C ALA A 309 26.10 -2.46 -9.69
N SER A 310 24.83 -2.80 -9.44
CA SER A 310 23.69 -1.90 -9.64
C SER A 310 22.73 -1.95 -8.44
N VAL A 311 22.30 -0.78 -7.99
CA VAL A 311 21.29 -0.57 -6.94
C VAL A 311 20.11 0.14 -7.54
N ILE A 312 18.90 -0.44 -7.39
CA ILE A 312 17.65 0.17 -7.84
C ILE A 312 16.86 0.65 -6.62
N LEU A 313 16.58 1.95 -6.55
CA LEU A 313 15.68 2.53 -5.56
C LEU A 313 14.24 2.48 -6.11
N ALA A 314 13.39 1.67 -5.48
CA ALA A 314 11.97 1.49 -5.78
C ALA A 314 11.13 1.62 -4.49
N THR A 315 11.52 2.54 -3.61
CA THR A 315 11.08 2.65 -2.22
C THR A 315 9.75 3.39 -2.04
N GLY A 316 9.15 3.86 -3.13
CA GLY A 316 7.98 4.75 -3.09
C GLY A 316 8.36 6.19 -2.73
N GLY A 317 7.34 7.01 -2.49
CA GLY A 317 7.48 8.41 -2.12
C GLY A 317 7.52 8.64 -0.59
N PHE A 318 7.00 9.80 -0.15
CA PHE A 318 7.04 10.22 1.25
C PHE A 318 5.67 10.52 1.87
N ALA A 319 4.58 10.08 1.24
CA ALA A 319 3.22 10.38 1.67
C ALA A 319 2.86 9.91 3.10
N SER A 320 3.63 8.99 3.66
CA SER A 320 3.48 8.50 5.05
C SER A 320 4.55 9.02 6.00
N ASN A 321 5.28 10.08 5.62
CA ASN A 321 6.26 10.76 6.46
C ASN A 321 5.77 12.18 6.77
N PRO A 322 5.23 12.45 7.98
CA PRO A 322 4.69 13.76 8.33
C PRO A 322 5.70 14.91 8.18
N ASP A 323 6.97 14.68 8.54
CA ASP A 323 8.01 15.71 8.47
C ASP A 323 8.33 16.09 7.01
N MET A 324 8.38 15.10 6.11
CA MET A 324 8.59 15.37 4.69
C MET A 324 7.36 16.00 4.05
N VAL A 325 6.15 15.60 4.46
CA VAL A 325 4.90 16.25 4.03
C VAL A 325 4.89 17.70 4.46
N ALA A 326 5.17 18.00 5.73
CA ALA A 326 5.24 19.38 6.24
C ALA A 326 6.28 20.23 5.48
N LYS A 327 7.43 19.61 5.17
CA LYS A 327 8.53 20.29 4.46
C LYS A 327 8.23 20.57 2.99
N TYR A 328 7.74 19.59 2.26
CA TYR A 328 7.66 19.66 0.80
C TYR A 328 6.25 19.93 0.28
N THR A 329 5.22 19.46 0.97
CA THR A 329 3.80 19.59 0.58
C THR A 329 2.96 20.11 1.74
N PRO A 330 3.28 21.29 2.32
CA PRO A 330 2.66 21.80 3.56
C PRO A 330 1.16 22.02 3.45
N GLN A 331 0.64 22.14 2.22
CA GLN A 331 -0.81 22.22 2.00
C GLN A 331 -1.55 20.95 2.46
N TRP A 332 -0.87 19.82 2.64
CA TRP A 332 -1.42 18.53 3.08
C TRP A 332 -0.92 18.09 4.46
N GLU A 333 -0.24 18.99 5.19
CA GLU A 333 0.19 18.72 6.57
C GLU A 333 -1.01 18.45 7.48
N GLY A 334 -0.84 17.51 8.41
CA GLY A 334 -1.87 17.12 9.40
C GLY A 334 -2.96 16.18 8.86
N TYR A 335 -2.99 15.91 7.57
CA TYR A 335 -3.92 14.92 7.01
C TYR A 335 -3.32 13.49 7.07
N PRO A 336 -4.18 12.46 7.27
CA PRO A 336 -3.73 11.07 7.30
C PRO A 336 -3.17 10.62 5.94
N SER A 337 -2.56 9.44 5.90
CA SER A 337 -2.07 8.84 4.65
C SER A 337 -2.89 7.60 4.26
N THR A 338 -3.18 7.47 2.96
CA THR A 338 -3.70 6.23 2.34
C THR A 338 -2.62 5.45 1.60
N ALA A 339 -1.38 5.91 1.63
CA ALA A 339 -0.24 5.17 1.10
C ALA A 339 0.22 4.06 2.06
N SER A 340 1.09 3.19 1.59
CA SER A 340 1.78 2.24 2.46
C SER A 340 2.51 2.97 3.59
N ARG A 341 2.46 2.44 4.80
CA ARG A 341 3.28 2.95 5.93
C ARG A 341 4.78 2.96 5.61
N GLY A 342 5.20 2.16 4.63
CA GLY A 342 6.55 2.13 4.10
C GLY A 342 6.93 3.33 3.23
N SER A 343 5.99 4.18 2.79
CA SER A 343 6.24 5.35 1.93
C SER A 343 6.77 6.54 2.75
N THR A 344 7.98 6.41 3.29
CA THR A 344 8.59 7.36 4.24
C THR A 344 9.75 8.17 3.65
N GLY A 345 10.02 8.05 2.33
CA GLY A 345 11.04 8.84 1.65
C GLY A 345 12.47 8.35 1.84
N ASP A 346 12.69 7.14 2.37
CA ASP A 346 14.04 6.64 2.68
C ASP A 346 14.96 6.63 1.45
N GLY A 347 14.44 6.21 0.28
CA GLY A 347 15.20 6.19 -0.97
C GLY A 347 15.56 7.58 -1.47
N LEU A 348 14.67 8.57 -1.27
CA LEU A 348 14.94 9.97 -1.61
C LEU A 348 16.10 10.52 -0.79
N VAL A 349 16.10 10.24 0.51
CA VAL A 349 17.18 10.66 1.44
C VAL A 349 18.48 9.98 1.06
N MET A 350 18.47 8.66 0.79
CA MET A 350 19.67 7.92 0.38
C MET A 350 20.23 8.42 -0.95
N ALA A 351 19.37 8.66 -1.94
CA ALA A 351 19.79 9.20 -3.24
C ALA A 351 20.40 10.60 -3.12
N GLN A 352 19.77 11.49 -2.33
CA GLN A 352 20.28 12.84 -2.09
C GLN A 352 21.67 12.81 -1.40
N LYS A 353 21.87 11.93 -0.43
CA LYS A 353 23.18 11.72 0.21
C LYS A 353 24.25 11.21 -0.78
N ALA A 354 23.84 10.48 -1.81
CA ALA A 354 24.72 10.02 -2.89
C ALA A 354 24.93 11.10 -3.98
N GLY A 355 24.40 12.31 -3.81
CA GLY A 355 24.56 13.44 -4.75
C GLY A 355 23.49 13.53 -5.83
N ALA A 356 22.41 12.76 -5.75
CA ALA A 356 21.32 12.85 -6.70
C ALA A 356 20.50 14.13 -6.50
N ALA A 357 20.03 14.71 -7.61
CA ALA A 357 19.07 15.80 -7.60
C ALA A 357 17.66 15.28 -7.31
N LEU A 358 16.88 16.10 -6.61
CA LEU A 358 15.45 15.92 -6.42
C LEU A 358 14.70 17.04 -7.13
N SER A 359 13.61 16.72 -7.79
CA SER A 359 12.75 17.70 -8.47
C SER A 359 11.28 17.50 -8.14
N HIS A 360 10.48 18.55 -8.34
CA HIS A 360 9.02 18.60 -8.14
C HIS A 360 8.53 18.11 -6.78
N MET A 361 9.35 18.26 -5.73
CA MET A 361 9.08 17.75 -4.39
C MET A 361 7.84 18.37 -3.74
N ASP A 362 7.41 19.54 -4.22
CA ASP A 362 6.22 20.29 -3.79
C ASP A 362 4.91 19.79 -4.44
N VAL A 363 5.00 18.83 -5.37
CA VAL A 363 3.85 18.30 -6.09
C VAL A 363 3.39 16.99 -5.48
N ALA A 364 2.13 16.95 -5.05
CA ALA A 364 1.49 15.74 -4.49
C ALA A 364 0.07 15.57 -5.02
N GLY A 365 -0.37 14.32 -5.10
CA GLY A 365 -1.74 13.95 -5.44
C GLY A 365 -2.51 13.47 -4.19
N PRO A 366 -3.44 14.28 -3.66
CA PRO A 366 -4.20 13.86 -2.49
C PRO A 366 -5.22 12.77 -2.84
N GLN A 367 -5.52 11.91 -1.88
CA GLN A 367 -6.78 11.21 -1.85
C GLN A 367 -7.86 12.16 -1.36
N THR A 368 -8.91 12.36 -2.16
CA THR A 368 -9.89 13.43 -1.89
C THR A 368 -10.95 13.05 -0.88
N VAL A 369 -11.16 11.77 -0.68
CA VAL A 369 -12.22 11.23 0.19
C VAL A 369 -11.63 10.05 0.94
N ALA A 370 -11.10 10.31 2.10
CA ALA A 370 -10.52 9.31 2.98
C ALA A 370 -11.26 9.27 4.32
N TYR A 371 -11.41 8.09 4.86
CA TYR A 371 -11.88 7.84 6.21
C TYR A 371 -10.70 7.44 7.08
N ASP A 372 -10.44 8.22 8.11
CA ASP A 372 -9.42 7.89 9.12
C ASP A 372 -9.99 6.86 10.10
N THR A 373 -9.38 5.69 10.13
CA THR A 373 -9.77 4.60 11.03
C THR A 373 -9.10 4.68 12.40
N GLY A 374 -8.26 5.69 12.64
CA GLY A 374 -7.38 5.78 13.82
C GLY A 374 -6.11 4.93 13.71
N HIS A 375 -6.04 4.04 12.73
CA HIS A 375 -4.89 3.17 12.46
C HIS A 375 -4.35 3.32 11.03
N GLY A 376 -4.73 4.40 10.36
CA GLY A 376 -4.46 4.73 8.96
C GLY A 376 -5.74 5.11 8.24
N ALA A 377 -5.64 5.62 7.03
CA ALA A 377 -6.78 6.06 6.27
C ALA A 377 -7.17 5.07 5.16
N VAL A 378 -8.47 4.96 4.93
CA VAL A 378 -9.06 4.17 3.85
C VAL A 378 -9.63 5.09 2.79
N SER A 379 -9.29 4.85 1.53
CA SER A 379 -9.88 5.59 0.40
C SER A 379 -11.33 5.17 0.17
N LEU A 380 -12.25 6.11 0.31
CA LEU A 380 -13.67 5.92 -0.04
C LEU A 380 -14.04 6.52 -1.41
N THR A 381 -13.04 6.77 -2.26
CA THR A 381 -13.21 7.41 -3.57
C THR A 381 -14.27 6.76 -4.44
N ASN A 382 -14.36 5.41 -4.43
CA ASN A 382 -15.34 4.69 -5.25
C ASN A 382 -16.80 5.01 -4.91
N VAL A 383 -17.08 5.50 -3.71
CA VAL A 383 -18.45 5.86 -3.29
C VAL A 383 -19.00 7.00 -4.16
N ARG A 384 -18.16 7.99 -4.52
CA ARG A 384 -18.53 9.10 -5.41
C ARG A 384 -18.89 8.63 -6.81
N TYR A 385 -18.10 7.69 -7.35
CA TYR A 385 -18.35 7.12 -8.68
C TYR A 385 -19.58 6.22 -8.73
N ASN A 386 -20.14 5.83 -7.58
CA ASN A 386 -21.39 5.10 -7.46
C ASN A 386 -22.59 5.99 -7.12
N GLY A 387 -22.44 7.31 -7.11
CA GLY A 387 -23.54 8.26 -7.04
C GLY A 387 -23.61 9.12 -5.77
N ALA A 388 -22.71 8.94 -4.81
CA ALA A 388 -22.67 9.78 -3.60
C ALA A 388 -22.35 11.24 -3.92
N ILE A 389 -22.89 12.14 -3.10
CA ILE A 389 -22.53 13.56 -3.05
C ILE A 389 -21.64 13.85 -1.83
N ILE A 390 -20.97 15.01 -1.83
CA ILE A 390 -20.21 15.49 -0.68
C ILE A 390 -20.84 16.80 -0.18
N VAL A 391 -21.13 16.84 1.12
CA VAL A 391 -21.67 18.03 1.78
C VAL A 391 -20.75 18.48 2.93
N ASN A 392 -20.87 19.73 3.33
CA ASN A 392 -20.23 20.28 4.54
C ASN A 392 -21.14 20.13 5.78
N ARG A 393 -20.71 20.65 6.94
CA ARG A 393 -21.53 20.60 8.18
C ARG A 393 -22.86 21.33 8.08
N ALA A 394 -22.97 22.35 7.21
CA ALA A 394 -24.26 23.00 6.94
C ALA A 394 -25.14 22.18 5.97
N GLY A 395 -24.78 20.95 5.66
CA GLY A 395 -25.52 20.08 4.75
C GLY A 395 -25.49 20.53 3.29
N ARG A 396 -24.55 21.40 2.88
CA ARG A 396 -24.48 21.97 1.54
C ARG A 396 -23.37 21.34 0.72
N ARG A 397 -23.65 21.00 -0.54
CA ARG A 397 -22.61 20.67 -1.54
C ARG A 397 -21.72 21.89 -1.76
N PHE A 398 -20.44 21.66 -2.01
CA PHE A 398 -19.46 22.75 -2.19
C PHE A 398 -18.50 22.51 -3.35
N VAL A 399 -18.60 21.39 -4.05
CA VAL A 399 -17.69 21.02 -5.13
C VAL A 399 -18.37 20.02 -6.10
N ASN A 400 -17.85 19.92 -7.32
CA ASN A 400 -18.12 18.78 -8.19
C ASN A 400 -17.34 17.57 -7.66
N GLU A 401 -18.06 16.56 -7.18
CA GLU A 401 -17.48 15.37 -6.56
C GLU A 401 -16.63 14.52 -7.51
N LEU A 402 -16.78 14.71 -8.81
CA LEU A 402 -16.02 14.00 -9.85
C LEU A 402 -14.99 14.89 -10.56
N GLY A 403 -14.76 16.10 -10.04
CA GLY A 403 -13.76 17.03 -10.55
C GLY A 403 -12.32 16.59 -10.30
N ASN A 404 -11.38 17.47 -10.60
CA ASN A 404 -9.96 17.23 -10.34
C ASN A 404 -9.69 16.97 -8.84
N LYS A 405 -8.81 16.03 -8.55
CA LYS A 405 -8.51 15.60 -7.17
C LYS A 405 -8.00 16.74 -6.30
N ASN A 406 -7.09 17.56 -6.81
CA ASN A 406 -6.56 18.72 -6.06
C ASN A 406 -7.67 19.73 -5.75
N THR A 407 -8.53 20.02 -6.73
CA THR A 407 -9.68 20.94 -6.56
C THR A 407 -10.62 20.43 -5.46
N ILE A 408 -10.97 19.15 -5.49
CA ILE A 408 -11.85 18.55 -4.44
C ILE A 408 -11.15 18.58 -3.08
N GLY A 409 -9.88 18.20 -3.01
CA GLY A 409 -9.10 18.20 -1.78
C GLY A 409 -9.01 19.61 -1.15
N LEU A 410 -8.65 20.60 -1.94
CA LEU A 410 -8.56 22.00 -1.48
C LEU A 410 -9.94 22.56 -1.09
N ALA A 411 -10.99 22.27 -1.85
CA ALA A 411 -12.35 22.68 -1.52
C ALA A 411 -12.82 22.03 -0.20
N THR A 412 -12.46 20.78 0.06
CA THR A 412 -12.74 20.09 1.33
C THR A 412 -11.94 20.71 2.48
N LYS A 413 -10.64 20.98 2.26
CA LYS A 413 -9.79 21.64 3.25
C LYS A 413 -10.33 23.02 3.65
N ALA A 414 -10.94 23.73 2.73
CA ALA A 414 -11.55 25.04 2.98
C ALA A 414 -12.86 24.98 3.79
N GLN A 415 -13.45 23.80 3.98
CA GLN A 415 -14.62 23.65 4.83
C GLN A 415 -14.23 23.68 6.32
N PRO A 416 -15.15 23.99 7.24
CA PRO A 416 -14.90 23.89 8.67
C PRO A 416 -14.28 22.55 9.06
N GLU A 417 -13.26 22.54 9.89
CA GLU A 417 -12.45 21.37 10.31
C GLU A 417 -11.70 20.67 9.16
N GLY A 418 -11.70 21.22 7.94
CA GLY A 418 -11.07 20.58 6.79
C GLY A 418 -11.72 19.25 6.38
N VAL A 419 -13.02 19.09 6.60
CA VAL A 419 -13.74 17.83 6.36
C VAL A 419 -14.97 18.02 5.47
N GLY A 420 -15.37 16.93 4.82
CA GLY A 420 -16.64 16.78 4.12
C GLY A 420 -17.36 15.52 4.59
N PHE A 421 -18.60 15.36 4.15
CA PHE A 421 -19.42 14.19 4.48
C PHE A 421 -19.95 13.57 3.18
N LEU A 422 -19.61 12.32 2.94
CA LEU A 422 -20.25 11.51 1.91
C LEU A 422 -21.69 11.26 2.30
N ILE A 423 -22.62 11.44 1.36
CA ILE A 423 -24.05 11.13 1.53
C ILE A 423 -24.50 10.32 0.32
N PHE A 424 -25.15 9.21 0.58
CA PHE A 424 -25.70 8.33 -0.45
C PHE A 424 -26.83 7.45 0.12
N ASP A 425 -27.50 6.69 -0.73
CA ASP A 425 -28.62 5.84 -0.37
C ASP A 425 -28.41 4.37 -0.75
N GLN A 426 -29.40 3.54 -0.48
CA GLN A 426 -29.39 2.12 -0.79
C GLN A 426 -29.14 1.85 -2.29
N THR A 427 -29.66 2.72 -3.19
CA THR A 427 -29.43 2.58 -4.63
C THR A 427 -27.94 2.68 -4.97
N CYS A 428 -27.24 3.63 -4.37
CA CYS A 428 -25.80 3.78 -4.56
C CYS A 428 -25.01 2.59 -3.97
N LEU A 429 -25.40 2.11 -2.79
CA LEU A 429 -24.77 0.96 -2.15
C LEU A 429 -24.84 -0.31 -3.00
N GLU A 430 -25.99 -0.58 -3.59
CA GLU A 430 -26.25 -1.77 -4.40
C GLU A 430 -25.45 -1.81 -5.70
N ARG A 431 -24.95 -0.67 -6.18
CA ARG A 431 -24.18 -0.56 -7.43
C ARG A 431 -22.74 -1.05 -7.33
N GLY A 432 -22.16 -1.10 -6.14
CA GLY A 432 -20.74 -1.39 -5.96
C GLY A 432 -20.45 -2.49 -4.96
N GLU A 433 -19.83 -3.57 -5.40
CA GLU A 433 -19.41 -4.65 -4.48
C GLU A 433 -18.42 -4.13 -3.42
N LEU A 434 -17.54 -3.18 -3.80
CA LEU A 434 -16.63 -2.56 -2.85
C LEU A 434 -17.39 -1.73 -1.78
N LEU A 435 -18.51 -1.09 -2.13
CA LEU A 435 -19.33 -0.35 -1.18
C LEU A 435 -19.98 -1.29 -0.16
N LYS A 436 -20.47 -2.44 -0.62
CA LYS A 436 -21.02 -3.48 0.26
C LYS A 436 -19.97 -4.00 1.24
N LYS A 437 -18.74 -4.20 0.76
CA LYS A 437 -17.59 -4.56 1.59
C LYS A 437 -17.29 -3.47 2.63
N TYR A 438 -17.26 -2.20 2.25
CA TYR A 438 -17.04 -1.09 3.18
C TYR A 438 -18.14 -0.99 4.23
N LYS A 439 -19.43 -1.24 3.85
CA LYS A 439 -20.52 -1.34 4.80
C LYS A 439 -20.29 -2.47 5.81
N ALA A 440 -19.94 -3.66 5.34
CA ALA A 440 -19.64 -4.81 6.21
C ALA A 440 -18.48 -4.55 7.17
N GLN A 441 -17.53 -3.70 6.78
CA GLN A 441 -16.40 -3.26 7.62
C GLN A 441 -16.77 -2.13 8.59
N GLY A 442 -18.02 -1.66 8.60
CA GLY A 442 -18.47 -0.60 9.50
C GLY A 442 -17.97 0.80 9.13
N TYR A 443 -17.59 1.04 7.85
CA TYR A 443 -17.08 2.34 7.41
C TYR A 443 -18.17 3.36 7.12
N PHE A 444 -19.45 2.98 7.18
CA PHE A 444 -20.57 3.88 6.92
C PHE A 444 -21.48 4.00 8.14
N VAL A 445 -21.89 5.21 8.44
CA VAL A 445 -23.03 5.50 9.31
C VAL A 445 -24.30 5.22 8.53
N GLU A 446 -25.20 4.41 9.09
CA GLU A 446 -26.49 4.03 8.49
C GLU A 446 -27.65 4.61 9.31
N ALA A 447 -28.69 5.07 8.61
CA ALA A 447 -29.89 5.57 9.24
C ALA A 447 -31.13 5.35 8.34
N PRO A 448 -32.31 5.11 8.94
CA PRO A 448 -33.57 4.95 8.20
C PRO A 448 -34.09 6.26 7.62
N THR A 449 -33.68 7.41 8.16
CA THR A 449 -34.11 8.73 7.70
C THR A 449 -32.94 9.70 7.53
N VAL A 450 -33.15 10.73 6.72
CA VAL A 450 -32.16 11.81 6.50
C VAL A 450 -31.91 12.59 7.80
N ASP A 451 -32.92 12.80 8.63
CA ASP A 451 -32.80 13.51 9.93
C ASP A 451 -31.89 12.74 10.88
N GLU A 452 -32.10 11.44 10.99
CA GLU A 452 -31.28 10.59 11.85
C GLU A 452 -29.86 10.49 11.33
N LEU A 453 -29.65 10.37 10.01
CA LEU A 453 -28.33 10.41 9.41
C LEU A 453 -27.60 11.72 9.72
N ALA A 454 -28.29 12.85 9.52
CA ALA A 454 -27.75 14.18 9.80
C ALA A 454 -27.35 14.32 11.28
N SER A 455 -28.21 13.86 12.18
CA SER A 455 -27.93 13.84 13.64
C SER A 455 -26.69 13.01 13.98
N LYS A 456 -26.59 11.77 13.45
CA LYS A 456 -25.45 10.88 13.70
C LYS A 456 -24.12 11.44 13.17
N LEU A 457 -24.17 12.19 12.06
CA LEU A 457 -22.98 12.79 11.43
C LEU A 457 -22.67 14.20 11.94
N GLY A 458 -23.55 14.82 12.74
CA GLY A 458 -23.41 16.20 13.19
C GLY A 458 -23.53 17.22 12.06
N ILE A 459 -24.45 16.99 11.10
CA ILE A 459 -24.75 17.83 9.93
C ILE A 459 -26.07 18.57 10.18
N ASP A 460 -26.19 19.80 9.69
CA ASP A 460 -27.49 20.50 9.68
C ASP A 460 -28.52 19.75 8.81
N ALA A 461 -29.57 19.22 9.47
CA ALA A 461 -30.60 18.42 8.82
C ALA A 461 -31.43 19.25 7.83
N ALA A 462 -31.72 20.52 8.11
CA ALA A 462 -32.47 21.38 7.20
C ALA A 462 -31.68 21.67 5.93
N GLY A 463 -30.39 21.96 6.07
CA GLY A 463 -29.48 22.14 4.95
C GLY A 463 -29.32 20.89 4.11
N LEU A 464 -29.18 19.72 4.75
CA LEU A 464 -29.06 18.45 4.04
C LEU A 464 -30.34 18.14 3.25
N LYS A 465 -31.54 18.30 3.84
CA LYS A 465 -32.80 18.11 3.11
C LYS A 465 -32.94 19.04 1.91
N ALA A 466 -32.57 20.32 2.07
CA ALA A 466 -32.58 21.26 0.95
C ALA A 466 -31.63 20.81 -0.17
N THR A 467 -30.41 20.38 0.19
CA THR A 467 -29.44 19.84 -0.78
C THR A 467 -29.95 18.59 -1.50
N LEU A 468 -30.60 17.66 -0.79
CA LEU A 468 -31.18 16.46 -1.41
C LEU A 468 -32.35 16.78 -2.34
N LYS A 469 -33.15 17.81 -2.00
CA LYS A 469 -34.21 18.32 -2.89
C LYS A 469 -33.63 18.88 -4.18
N ASP A 470 -32.57 19.68 -4.10
CA ASP A 470 -31.87 20.23 -5.27
C ASP A 470 -31.21 19.09 -6.08
N TRP A 471 -30.61 18.11 -5.40
CA TRP A 471 -30.00 16.93 -6.05
C TRP A 471 -31.03 16.06 -6.77
N ALA A 472 -32.25 15.94 -6.25
CA ALA A 472 -33.33 15.25 -6.95
C ALA A 472 -33.68 15.91 -8.30
N GLN A 473 -33.60 17.24 -8.41
CA GLN A 473 -33.72 17.94 -9.69
C GLN A 473 -32.57 17.65 -10.63
N VAL A 474 -31.33 17.62 -10.11
CA VAL A 474 -30.14 17.22 -10.89
C VAL A 474 -30.33 15.80 -11.42
N TYR A 475 -30.80 14.88 -10.58
CA TYR A 475 -31.09 13.50 -10.99
C TYR A 475 -32.14 13.43 -12.09
N ALA A 476 -33.26 14.18 -11.98
CA ALA A 476 -34.35 14.19 -12.95
C ALA A 476 -33.92 14.80 -14.30
N THR A 477 -33.15 15.89 -14.27
CA THR A 477 -32.73 16.62 -15.48
C THR A 477 -31.40 16.17 -16.05
N LYS A 478 -30.66 15.37 -15.31
CA LYS A 478 -29.25 15.01 -15.61
C LYS A 478 -28.33 16.22 -15.81
N THR A 479 -28.69 17.35 -15.21
CA THR A 479 -27.97 18.61 -15.36
C THR A 479 -27.68 19.22 -13.99
N ASP A 480 -26.40 19.27 -13.61
CA ASP A 480 -25.92 19.94 -12.40
C ASP A 480 -25.43 21.36 -12.74
N LYS A 481 -26.30 22.34 -12.61
CA LYS A 481 -25.99 23.75 -12.90
C LYS A 481 -25.04 24.38 -11.86
N ALA A 482 -25.04 23.84 -10.62
CA ALA A 482 -24.28 24.42 -9.52
C ALA A 482 -22.79 24.07 -9.59
N PHE A 483 -22.47 22.82 -9.92
CA PHE A 483 -21.09 22.33 -9.89
C PHE A 483 -20.65 21.62 -11.17
N GLY A 484 -21.54 21.47 -12.16
CA GLY A 484 -21.22 20.91 -13.48
C GLY A 484 -20.91 19.41 -13.47
N ARG A 485 -21.43 18.64 -12.51
CA ARG A 485 -21.28 17.18 -12.51
C ARG A 485 -22.09 16.58 -13.66
N LYS A 486 -21.43 15.80 -14.53
CA LYS A 486 -22.03 15.21 -15.73
C LYS A 486 -22.30 13.71 -15.60
N ASP A 487 -21.51 13.03 -14.74
CA ASP A 487 -21.49 11.58 -14.65
C ASP A 487 -21.89 11.08 -13.26
N SER A 488 -22.17 9.76 -13.18
CA SER A 488 -22.49 9.06 -11.93
C SER A 488 -23.67 9.69 -11.17
N ILE A 489 -24.68 10.18 -11.91
CA ILE A 489 -25.94 10.69 -11.36
C ILE A 489 -26.95 9.55 -11.38
N PHE A 490 -26.79 8.57 -10.49
CA PHE A 490 -27.51 7.30 -10.51
C PHE A 490 -28.72 7.23 -9.58
N SER A 491 -28.80 8.10 -8.57
CA SER A 491 -29.87 8.15 -7.59
C SER A 491 -30.24 9.58 -7.25
N ALA A 492 -31.52 9.80 -6.93
CA ALA A 492 -31.99 11.03 -6.28
C ALA A 492 -31.62 11.09 -4.79
N ILE A 493 -30.97 10.05 -4.26
CA ILE A 493 -30.64 9.86 -2.84
C ILE A 493 -31.91 9.97 -1.97
N ASN A 494 -32.92 9.16 -2.30
CA ASN A 494 -34.22 9.16 -1.64
C ASN A 494 -34.70 7.77 -1.21
N LYS A 495 -33.91 6.72 -1.40
CA LYS A 495 -34.24 5.34 -1.05
C LYS A 495 -33.54 4.91 0.24
N ALA A 496 -34.31 4.78 1.31
CA ALA A 496 -33.78 4.29 2.60
C ALA A 496 -33.23 2.83 2.49
N PRO A 497 -32.30 2.42 3.35
CA PRO A 497 -31.60 3.26 4.31
C PRO A 497 -30.63 4.25 3.66
N PHE A 498 -30.35 5.34 4.39
CA PHE A 498 -29.38 6.35 4.00
C PHE A 498 -28.04 6.08 4.66
N TYR A 499 -26.97 6.43 3.97
CA TYR A 499 -25.61 6.20 4.41
C TYR A 499 -24.79 7.48 4.33
N GLY A 500 -23.84 7.59 5.22
CA GLY A 500 -22.87 8.68 5.16
C GLY A 500 -21.60 8.36 5.92
N GLN A 501 -20.56 9.16 5.68
CA GLN A 501 -19.29 9.09 6.42
C GLN A 501 -18.58 10.44 6.42
N LYS A 502 -18.07 10.85 7.60
CA LYS A 502 -17.13 11.97 7.72
C LYS A 502 -15.83 11.59 7.00
N THR A 503 -15.37 12.44 6.11
CA THR A 503 -14.15 12.22 5.31
C THR A 503 -13.28 13.47 5.28
N SER A 504 -12.00 13.27 5.02
CA SER A 504 -11.03 14.34 4.80
C SER A 504 -10.21 14.06 3.55
N PRO A 505 -9.45 15.04 3.03
CA PRO A 505 -8.30 14.74 2.19
C PRO A 505 -7.31 13.82 2.93
N ALA A 506 -6.47 13.13 2.18
CA ALA A 506 -5.37 12.35 2.74
C ALA A 506 -4.16 12.40 1.82
N ASN A 507 -2.98 12.24 2.36
CA ASN A 507 -1.76 12.05 1.60
C ASN A 507 -1.83 10.70 0.89
N GLN A 508 -1.60 10.65 -0.43
CA GLN A 508 -1.66 9.40 -1.19
C GLN A 508 -0.40 9.15 -1.99
N VAL A 509 0.01 10.11 -2.79
CA VAL A 509 1.13 9.99 -3.72
C VAL A 509 1.89 11.30 -3.80
N THR A 510 3.22 11.18 -3.92
CA THR A 510 4.12 12.30 -4.15
C THR A 510 4.70 12.17 -5.56
N PHE A 511 4.64 13.25 -6.36
CA PHE A 511 5.09 13.20 -7.76
C PHE A 511 6.57 13.52 -7.88
N GLY A 512 7.10 14.35 -6.98
CA GLY A 512 8.50 14.65 -6.92
C GLY A 512 9.36 13.49 -6.46
N GLY A 513 10.58 13.47 -6.90
CA GLY A 513 11.52 12.41 -6.59
C GLY A 513 12.91 12.66 -7.16
N VAL A 514 13.68 11.58 -7.27
CA VAL A 514 15.04 11.61 -7.83
C VAL A 514 14.98 11.85 -9.33
N THR A 515 15.66 12.87 -9.79
CA THR A 515 15.82 13.16 -11.23
C THR A 515 16.55 11.99 -11.92
N ARG A 516 16.02 11.55 -13.06
CA ARG A 516 16.57 10.41 -13.82
C ARG A 516 16.63 10.68 -15.31
N ASP A 517 17.44 9.91 -16.03
CA ASP A 517 17.40 9.83 -17.48
C ASP A 517 16.49 8.67 -17.98
N THR A 518 16.45 8.49 -19.31
CA THR A 518 15.67 7.43 -19.95
C THR A 518 16.19 6.01 -19.66
N GLU A 519 17.42 5.88 -19.17
CA GLU A 519 17.99 4.59 -18.73
C GLU A 519 17.72 4.35 -17.22
N ALA A 520 16.86 5.17 -16.62
CA ALA A 520 16.52 5.13 -15.19
C ALA A 520 17.71 5.39 -14.25
N ARG A 521 18.84 5.94 -14.75
CA ARG A 521 19.99 6.32 -13.90
C ARG A 521 19.64 7.58 -13.12
N ALA A 522 19.95 7.59 -11.82
CA ALA A 522 19.85 8.79 -10.99
C ALA A 522 20.82 9.86 -11.47
N LEU A 523 20.38 11.11 -11.54
CA LEU A 523 21.19 12.23 -12.02
C LEU A 523 21.58 13.17 -10.89
N THR A 524 22.79 13.71 -10.96
CA THR A 524 23.23 14.84 -10.14
C THR A 524 22.55 16.14 -10.56
N ALA A 525 22.67 17.21 -9.80
CA ALA A 525 22.19 18.55 -10.18
C ALA A 525 22.81 19.09 -11.48
N ALA A 526 23.96 18.58 -11.88
CA ALA A 526 24.62 18.89 -13.15
C ALA A 526 24.14 18.01 -14.32
N GLY A 527 23.10 17.16 -14.11
CA GLY A 527 22.57 16.25 -15.11
C GLY A 527 23.48 15.05 -15.41
N LYS A 528 24.50 14.77 -14.60
CA LYS A 528 25.41 13.63 -14.78
C LYS A 528 24.84 12.39 -14.09
N PRO A 529 24.85 11.20 -14.75
CA PRO A 529 24.45 9.96 -14.12
C PRO A 529 25.37 9.59 -12.93
N ILE A 530 24.76 9.09 -11.85
CA ILE A 530 25.48 8.46 -10.73
C ILE A 530 25.64 6.99 -11.08
N GLU A 531 26.89 6.57 -11.31
CA GLU A 531 27.17 5.20 -11.72
C GLU A 531 26.73 4.19 -10.66
N GLY A 532 26.04 3.14 -11.10
CA GLY A 532 25.53 2.08 -10.24
C GLY A 532 24.21 2.42 -9.54
N LEU A 533 23.64 3.63 -9.70
CA LEU A 533 22.38 4.03 -9.06
C LEU A 533 21.25 4.21 -10.08
N TYR A 534 20.18 3.44 -9.89
CA TYR A 534 18.96 3.47 -10.68
C TYR A 534 17.75 3.80 -9.81
N VAL A 535 16.72 4.43 -10.40
CA VAL A 535 15.52 4.83 -9.69
C VAL A 535 14.27 4.52 -10.49
N SER A 536 13.19 4.14 -9.80
CA SER A 536 11.92 3.82 -10.44
C SER A 536 10.71 4.01 -9.52
N GLY A 537 9.54 3.96 -10.12
CA GLY A 537 8.30 4.19 -9.39
C GLY A 537 8.25 5.59 -8.79
N GLU A 538 7.56 5.73 -7.68
CA GLU A 538 7.36 6.99 -6.98
C GLU A 538 8.64 7.52 -6.29
N THR A 539 9.73 6.76 -6.29
CA THR A 539 11.05 7.25 -5.85
C THR A 539 11.69 8.17 -6.90
N ALA A 540 11.37 7.95 -8.18
CA ALA A 540 11.82 8.78 -9.27
C ALA A 540 10.91 9.99 -9.44
N ASP A 541 11.49 11.13 -9.87
CA ASP A 541 10.74 12.22 -10.42
C ASP A 541 10.02 11.75 -11.68
N GLN A 542 8.70 11.77 -11.63
CA GLN A 542 7.90 11.24 -12.71
C GLN A 542 6.60 12.03 -12.87
N PHE A 543 6.24 12.25 -14.12
CA PHE A 543 4.95 12.81 -14.45
C PHE A 543 3.88 11.73 -14.32
N GLY A 544 2.93 11.97 -13.43
CA GLY A 544 1.84 11.08 -13.18
C GLY A 544 2.08 10.06 -12.05
N HIS A 545 1.00 9.46 -11.65
CA HIS A 545 0.97 8.51 -10.56
C HIS A 545 0.21 7.26 -10.97
N GLY A 546 0.42 6.23 -10.21
CA GLY A 546 -0.33 5.00 -10.32
C GLY A 546 0.53 3.80 -10.67
N VAL A 547 -0.16 2.67 -10.66
CA VAL A 547 0.45 1.35 -10.81
C VAL A 547 1.11 1.17 -12.16
N SER A 548 0.52 1.74 -13.22
CA SER A 548 1.07 1.63 -14.58
C SER A 548 2.45 2.26 -14.70
N ILE A 549 2.61 3.47 -14.14
CA ILE A 549 3.89 4.19 -14.17
C ILE A 549 4.92 3.45 -13.31
N ALA A 550 4.51 3.03 -12.10
CA ALA A 550 5.39 2.32 -11.19
C ALA A 550 5.95 1.03 -11.83
N ILE A 551 5.10 0.21 -12.42
CA ILE A 551 5.51 -1.07 -13.02
C ILE A 551 6.30 -0.84 -14.31
N THR A 552 5.88 0.09 -15.15
CA THR A 552 6.57 0.39 -16.42
C THR A 552 7.98 0.92 -16.15
N THR A 553 8.14 1.87 -15.24
CA THR A 553 9.47 2.41 -14.89
C THR A 553 10.32 1.40 -14.12
N GLY A 554 9.69 0.51 -13.32
CA GLY A 554 10.38 -0.61 -12.70
C GLY A 554 11.03 -1.54 -13.73
N ARG A 555 10.29 -1.93 -14.76
CA ARG A 555 10.83 -2.74 -15.85
C ARG A 555 11.98 -2.05 -16.57
N ILE A 556 11.86 -0.73 -16.83
CA ILE A 556 12.94 0.06 -17.44
C ILE A 556 14.19 0.04 -16.55
N ALA A 557 14.04 0.31 -15.25
CA ALA A 557 15.17 0.29 -14.32
C ALA A 557 15.82 -1.10 -14.21
N GLY A 558 15.01 -2.17 -14.15
CA GLY A 558 15.50 -3.55 -14.14
C GLY A 558 16.29 -3.90 -15.39
N GLU A 559 15.83 -3.44 -16.56
CA GLU A 559 16.51 -3.63 -17.84
C GLU A 559 17.91 -3.00 -17.83
N TYR A 560 18.01 -1.72 -17.53
CA TYR A 560 19.28 -0.99 -17.63
C TYR A 560 20.23 -1.32 -16.47
N ALA A 561 19.73 -1.55 -15.26
CA ALA A 561 20.55 -2.00 -14.16
C ALA A 561 21.18 -3.38 -14.42
N ALA A 562 20.44 -4.30 -15.02
CA ALA A 562 21.00 -5.60 -15.42
C ALA A 562 22.03 -5.48 -16.55
N LYS A 563 21.78 -4.65 -17.55
CA LYS A 563 22.77 -4.39 -18.64
C LYS A 563 24.09 -3.88 -18.05
N HIS A 564 24.02 -2.87 -17.18
CA HIS A 564 25.21 -2.33 -16.52
C HIS A 564 25.94 -3.39 -15.67
N ALA A 565 25.20 -4.12 -14.81
CA ALA A 565 25.80 -5.13 -13.94
C ALA A 565 26.45 -6.30 -14.68
N LEU A 566 25.99 -6.59 -15.89
CA LEU A 566 26.51 -7.67 -16.76
C LEU A 566 27.52 -7.18 -17.83
N GLY A 567 27.84 -5.89 -17.85
CA GLY A 567 28.76 -5.29 -18.83
C GLY A 567 28.23 -5.31 -20.27
N LYS A 568 26.93 -5.12 -20.46
CA LYS A 568 26.24 -5.19 -21.77
C LYS A 568 25.74 -3.83 -22.25
#